data_3a1236dfdf453a0dec987ad83ea04a39
#
_entry.id   3a1236dfdf453a0dec987ad83ea04a39
#
_cell.length_a   1.000
_cell.length_b   1.000
_cell.length_c   1.000
_cell.angle_alpha   90.00
_cell.angle_beta   90.00
_cell.angle_gamma   90.00
#
_symmetry.space_group_name_H-M   'P 1'
#
loop_
_entity.id
_entity.type
_entity.pdbx_description
1 polymer ?
#
loop_
_entity_poly.entity_id
_entity_poly.type
_entity_poly.pdbx_seq_one_letter_code
_entity_poly.pdbx_strand_id
1 'polypeptide(L)'
;MINNLNLLLRKIFFVIIFLYGFSYAQSSDDLFTVVLDAGHGGKDPGNRGNGYYEKHIALNIALGVGEILKKDKQIRVIYTRTKDEFVNLFDRAKIANDSNADLFVSIHCDAHNSNAYGAGTFVLGLHANERNFQVAKKENSVIFLEEDYVQKYDGFDPNNPESVISLVLMQEEYLDQSIVAANLIQESFTKNLNRKNRTVKQAGFIVLKYTYMPSVLVETGFLTNKTEGKYLNSKKGQTEMSNSIANAIIDYKNKAKSTYTELGSGYSQEENSYNTYFKVQIASGRRLLDLKPYNFKGLNQLSYIKSGNSYKYFYERTEKLDLAYQFLKKAKNVGFKDALVVAFKNGKQISMSEVFLKEND
;
A
#
# COMPACT_ATOMS: atom_id res chain seq x y z
N MET A 1 14.66 59.67 -28.63
CA MET A 1 14.49 58.28 -29.14
C MET A 1 15.27 57.22 -28.29
N ILE A 2 16.46 57.49 -27.85
CA ILE A 2 17.32 56.53 -27.10
C ILE A 2 16.73 56.16 -25.72
N ASN A 3 16.09 57.10 -25.00
CA ASN A 3 15.53 56.82 -23.67
C ASN A 3 14.31 55.87 -23.69
N ASN A 4 13.53 55.90 -24.76
CA ASN A 4 12.36 54.98 -24.87
C ASN A 4 12.76 53.56 -25.24
N LEU A 5 13.87 53.38 -25.97
CA LEU A 5 14.40 52.07 -26.32
C LEU A 5 14.96 51.35 -25.09
N ASN A 6 15.66 52.06 -24.20
CA ASN A 6 16.20 51.50 -22.95
C ASN A 6 15.06 51.13 -21.97
N LEU A 7 13.96 51.84 -21.94
CA LEU A 7 12.80 51.53 -21.11
C LEU A 7 12.05 50.29 -21.63
N LEU A 8 11.97 50.13 -22.96
CA LEU A 8 11.37 48.98 -23.63
C LEU A 8 12.23 47.72 -23.39
N LEU A 9 13.54 47.81 -23.56
CA LEU A 9 14.47 46.71 -23.29
C LEU A 9 14.46 46.27 -21.82
N ARG A 10 14.35 47.19 -20.87
CA ARG A 10 14.18 46.85 -19.44
C ARG A 10 12.87 46.12 -19.17
N LYS A 11 11.75 46.53 -19.79
CA LYS A 11 10.47 45.84 -19.64
C LYS A 11 10.50 44.45 -20.25
N ILE A 12 11.12 44.25 -21.40
CA ILE A 12 11.29 42.96 -22.06
C ILE A 12 12.20 42.04 -21.20
N PHE A 13 13.27 42.58 -20.62
CA PHE A 13 14.16 41.83 -19.74
C PHE A 13 13.45 41.34 -18.45
N PHE A 14 12.58 42.16 -17.86
CA PHE A 14 11.75 41.77 -16.72
C PHE A 14 10.70 40.71 -17.06
N VAL A 15 10.11 40.77 -18.25
CA VAL A 15 9.16 39.75 -18.73
C VAL A 15 9.84 38.42 -18.99
N ILE A 16 11.06 38.45 -19.56
CA ILE A 16 11.85 37.22 -19.78
C ILE A 16 12.27 36.57 -18.47
N ILE A 17 12.67 37.36 -17.44
CA ILE A 17 12.99 36.81 -16.11
C ILE A 17 11.75 36.23 -15.44
N PHE A 18 10.55 36.80 -15.64
CA PHE A 18 9.31 36.24 -15.11
C PHE A 18 8.87 34.96 -15.82
N LEU A 19 9.21 34.80 -17.11
CA LEU A 19 8.95 33.56 -17.87
C LEU A 19 9.93 32.42 -17.55
N TYR A 20 11.17 32.72 -17.14
CA TYR A 20 12.13 31.71 -16.67
C TYR A 20 11.97 31.34 -15.19
N GLY A 21 11.18 32.10 -14.42
CA GLY A 21 10.90 31.84 -13.00
C GLY A 21 9.85 30.75 -12.75
N PHE A 22 9.13 30.27 -13.75
CA PHE A 22 8.33 29.06 -13.66
C PHE A 22 9.22 27.82 -13.89
N SER A 23 10.25 27.67 -13.07
CA SER A 23 10.79 26.34 -12.79
C SER A 23 9.62 25.55 -12.22
N TYR A 24 9.20 24.51 -12.92
CA TYR A 24 8.33 23.48 -12.39
C TYR A 24 8.97 22.98 -11.10
N ALA A 25 8.58 23.52 -9.98
CA ALA A 25 8.69 22.84 -8.72
C ALA A 25 7.73 21.65 -8.86
N GLN A 26 8.25 20.52 -9.32
CA GLN A 26 7.55 19.25 -9.29
C GLN A 26 7.11 19.08 -7.84
N SER A 27 5.81 19.18 -7.58
CA SER A 27 5.32 19.08 -6.21
C SER A 27 5.73 17.70 -5.72
N SER A 28 6.24 17.64 -4.50
CA SER A 28 6.59 16.37 -3.85
C SER A 28 5.38 15.44 -3.68
N ASP A 29 4.20 15.91 -4.05
CA ASP A 29 2.90 15.25 -3.98
C ASP A 29 2.64 14.28 -5.15
N ASP A 30 3.44 14.30 -6.22
CA ASP A 30 3.28 13.43 -7.40
C ASP A 30 4.17 12.17 -7.37
N LEU A 31 4.95 11.97 -6.29
CA LEU A 31 5.85 10.82 -6.19
C LEU A 31 5.09 9.58 -5.68
N PHE A 32 5.24 8.47 -6.40
CA PHE A 32 4.80 7.17 -5.92
C PHE A 32 5.64 6.75 -4.71
N THR A 33 5.02 6.71 -3.54
CA THR A 33 5.70 6.41 -2.28
C THR A 33 5.54 4.93 -1.95
N VAL A 34 6.66 4.21 -1.86
CA VAL A 34 6.68 2.82 -1.41
C VAL A 34 7.39 2.70 -0.06
N VAL A 35 6.77 2.00 0.88
CA VAL A 35 7.40 1.60 2.13
C VAL A 35 7.87 0.16 2.01
N LEU A 36 9.18 -0.02 2.20
CA LEU A 36 9.84 -1.32 2.26
C LEU A 36 10.04 -1.71 3.73
N ASP A 37 9.33 -2.75 4.12
CA ASP A 37 9.42 -3.30 5.46
C ASP A 37 10.32 -4.53 5.44
N ALA A 38 11.47 -4.43 6.11
CA ALA A 38 12.32 -5.59 6.36
C ALA A 38 11.81 -6.32 7.59
N GLY A 39 11.22 -7.49 7.43
CA GLY A 39 10.68 -8.29 8.54
C GLY A 39 11.69 -8.50 9.67
N HIS A 40 11.19 -8.63 10.90
CA HIS A 40 11.99 -8.89 12.09
C HIS A 40 13.03 -7.80 12.42
N GLY A 41 14.10 -8.15 13.16
CA GLY A 41 15.21 -7.23 13.48
C GLY A 41 15.50 -7.15 14.97
N GLY A 42 16.74 -6.79 15.32
CA GLY A 42 17.20 -6.66 16.71
C GLY A 42 17.01 -7.96 17.50
N LYS A 43 16.20 -7.88 18.57
CA LYS A 43 15.87 -9.04 19.44
C LYS A 43 15.01 -10.11 18.77
N ASP A 44 14.34 -9.79 17.66
CA ASP A 44 13.59 -10.75 16.86
C ASP A 44 14.42 -11.25 15.66
N PRO A 45 14.92 -12.49 15.72
CA PRO A 45 15.73 -13.06 14.64
C PRO A 45 14.92 -13.49 13.42
N GLY A 46 13.60 -13.62 13.53
CA GLY A 46 12.76 -14.30 12.57
C GLY A 46 13.04 -15.80 12.48
N ASN A 47 12.81 -16.38 11.35
CA ASN A 47 13.12 -17.76 11.04
C ASN A 47 14.63 -18.02 11.09
N ARG A 48 14.99 -19.23 11.53
CA ARG A 48 16.38 -19.70 11.59
C ARG A 48 16.52 -20.99 10.82
N GLY A 49 17.57 -21.10 10.03
CA GLY A 49 17.87 -22.35 9.31
C GLY A 49 19.26 -22.30 8.69
N ASN A 50 19.94 -23.44 8.69
CA ASN A 50 21.27 -23.62 8.09
C ASN A 50 22.33 -22.59 8.57
N GLY A 51 22.21 -22.08 9.81
CA GLY A 51 23.09 -21.06 10.36
C GLY A 51 22.73 -19.61 9.93
N TYR A 52 21.64 -19.40 9.21
CA TYR A 52 21.18 -18.10 8.74
C TYR A 52 20.02 -17.59 9.59
N TYR A 53 19.86 -16.24 9.61
CA TYR A 53 18.76 -15.54 10.26
C TYR A 53 17.98 -14.75 9.23
N GLU A 54 16.66 -14.88 9.26
CA GLU A 54 15.75 -14.19 8.37
C GLU A 54 15.94 -12.67 8.41
N LYS A 55 16.04 -12.08 9.60
CA LYS A 55 16.19 -10.64 9.79
C LYS A 55 17.31 -10.00 8.96
N HIS A 56 18.41 -10.72 8.73
CA HIS A 56 19.55 -10.24 7.94
C HIS A 56 19.26 -10.32 6.44
N ILE A 57 18.64 -11.42 6.01
CA ILE A 57 18.30 -11.64 4.60
C ILE A 57 17.20 -10.66 4.17
N ALA A 58 16.14 -10.53 4.97
CA ALA A 58 15.06 -9.58 4.74
C ALA A 58 15.57 -8.13 4.63
N LEU A 59 16.46 -7.72 5.54
CA LEU A 59 17.09 -6.40 5.50
C LEU A 59 17.89 -6.18 4.22
N ASN A 60 18.75 -7.14 3.86
CA ASN A 60 19.61 -7.02 2.67
C ASN A 60 18.78 -6.94 1.39
N ILE A 61 17.69 -7.72 1.29
CA ILE A 61 16.79 -7.68 0.13
C ILE A 61 16.03 -6.35 0.12
N ALA A 62 15.46 -5.89 1.24
CA ALA A 62 14.74 -4.62 1.30
C ALA A 62 15.63 -3.43 0.90
N LEU A 63 16.85 -3.37 1.41
CA LEU A 63 17.82 -2.33 1.03
C LEU A 63 18.15 -2.43 -0.47
N GLY A 64 18.36 -3.64 -0.99
CA GLY A 64 18.62 -3.86 -2.41
C GLY A 64 17.45 -3.42 -3.31
N VAL A 65 16.22 -3.71 -2.92
CA VAL A 65 15.00 -3.22 -3.62
C VAL A 65 15.01 -1.70 -3.66
N GLY A 66 15.22 -1.06 -2.53
CA GLY A 66 15.19 0.39 -2.47
C GLY A 66 16.30 1.06 -3.27
N GLU A 67 17.52 0.49 -3.32
CA GLU A 67 18.60 1.03 -4.16
C GLU A 67 18.28 0.94 -5.67
N ILE A 68 17.45 -0.02 -6.08
CA ILE A 68 16.98 -0.11 -7.45
C ILE A 68 15.89 0.93 -7.71
N LEU A 69 14.90 1.01 -6.82
CA LEU A 69 13.75 1.91 -6.95
C LEU A 69 14.15 3.39 -6.92
N LYS A 70 15.15 3.77 -6.11
CA LYS A 70 15.67 5.15 -6.04
C LYS A 70 16.24 5.67 -7.35
N LYS A 71 16.51 4.81 -8.34
CA LYS A 71 16.94 5.22 -9.68
C LYS A 71 15.80 5.83 -10.48
N ASP A 72 14.55 5.49 -10.15
CA ASP A 72 13.37 6.14 -10.70
C ASP A 72 13.02 7.38 -9.88
N LYS A 73 13.20 8.56 -10.50
CA LYS A 73 12.92 9.86 -9.85
C LYS A 73 11.44 10.07 -9.49
N GLN A 74 10.55 9.22 -9.98
CA GLN A 74 9.13 9.25 -9.67
C GLN A 74 8.78 8.36 -8.46
N ILE A 75 9.76 7.68 -7.84
CA ILE A 75 9.55 6.81 -6.69
C ILE A 75 10.25 7.38 -5.45
N ARG A 76 9.49 7.54 -4.39
CA ARG A 76 9.99 7.83 -3.04
C ARG A 76 10.02 6.53 -2.23
N VAL A 77 11.21 6.15 -1.75
CA VAL A 77 11.41 4.94 -0.95
C VAL A 77 11.57 5.30 0.51
N ILE A 78 10.78 4.64 1.36
CA ILE A 78 10.86 4.72 2.81
C ILE A 78 11.08 3.31 3.35
N TYR A 79 11.84 3.19 4.43
CA TYR A 79 12.11 1.91 5.08
C TYR A 79 11.55 1.93 6.50
N THR A 80 11.05 0.81 6.97
CA THR A 80 10.70 0.64 8.39
C THR A 80 11.93 0.53 9.26
N ARG A 81 13.01 -0.06 8.72
CA ARG A 81 14.36 -0.09 9.31
C ARG A 81 15.43 -0.19 8.24
N THR A 82 16.61 0.34 8.52
CA THR A 82 17.79 0.30 7.65
C THR A 82 19.00 -0.41 8.28
N LYS A 83 18.84 -0.89 9.51
CA LYS A 83 19.85 -1.63 10.28
C LYS A 83 19.21 -2.77 11.07
N ASP A 84 20.01 -3.57 11.77
CA ASP A 84 19.51 -4.65 12.62
C ASP A 84 18.97 -4.10 13.95
N GLU A 85 17.75 -3.55 13.90
CA GLU A 85 17.02 -3.00 15.05
C GLU A 85 15.60 -3.57 15.07
N PHE A 86 15.02 -3.66 16.26
CA PHE A 86 13.66 -4.11 16.45
C PHE A 86 12.68 -2.95 16.20
N VAL A 87 11.71 -3.17 15.32
CA VAL A 87 10.58 -2.27 15.10
C VAL A 87 9.31 -3.10 15.31
N ASN A 88 8.43 -2.67 16.19
CA ASN A 88 7.20 -3.39 16.45
C ASN A 88 6.22 -3.33 15.27
N LEU A 89 5.26 -4.26 15.19
CA LEU A 89 4.38 -4.37 14.01
C LEU A 89 3.52 -3.13 13.79
N PHE A 90 3.03 -2.52 14.87
CA PHE A 90 2.22 -1.30 14.79
C PHE A 90 3.02 -0.12 14.22
N ASP A 91 4.28 0.05 14.65
CA ASP A 91 5.13 1.16 14.18
C ASP A 91 5.52 1.02 12.71
N ARG A 92 5.65 -0.22 12.18
CA ARG A 92 5.87 -0.47 10.75
C ARG A 92 4.70 0.08 9.91
N ALA A 93 3.47 -0.25 10.30
CA ALA A 93 2.28 0.27 9.66
C ALA A 93 2.16 1.79 9.86
N LYS A 94 2.48 2.30 11.04
CA LYS A 94 2.46 3.75 11.34
C LYS A 94 3.43 4.52 10.44
N ILE A 95 4.65 4.03 10.21
CA ILE A 95 5.62 4.64 9.28
C ILE A 95 5.02 4.75 7.88
N ALA A 96 4.33 3.70 7.41
CA ALA A 96 3.69 3.70 6.10
C ALA A 96 2.54 4.72 6.03
N ASN A 97 1.67 4.74 7.04
CA ASN A 97 0.52 5.64 7.10
C ASN A 97 0.96 7.11 7.21
N ASP A 98 1.92 7.44 8.07
CA ASP A 98 2.43 8.80 8.27
C ASP A 98 3.12 9.35 7.00
N SER A 99 3.65 8.47 6.16
CA SER A 99 4.28 8.84 4.89
C SER A 99 3.31 8.92 3.72
N ASN A 100 2.01 8.64 3.91
CA ASN A 100 1.00 8.54 2.87
C ASN A 100 1.50 7.64 1.72
N ALA A 101 1.93 6.42 2.07
CA ALA A 101 2.49 5.50 1.08
C ALA A 101 1.42 4.99 0.12
N ASP A 102 1.82 4.77 -1.14
CA ASP A 102 0.97 4.18 -2.19
C ASP A 102 1.05 2.65 -2.20
N LEU A 103 2.11 2.10 -1.59
CA LEU A 103 2.32 0.66 -1.48
C LEU A 103 3.18 0.33 -0.26
N PHE A 104 2.77 -0.68 0.51
CA PHE A 104 3.56 -1.27 1.58
C PHE A 104 4.00 -2.69 1.20
N VAL A 105 5.30 -2.98 1.29
CA VAL A 105 5.87 -4.30 0.95
C VAL A 105 6.70 -4.80 2.11
N SER A 106 6.19 -5.80 2.82
CA SER A 106 6.90 -6.51 3.90
C SER A 106 7.64 -7.72 3.34
N ILE A 107 8.93 -7.84 3.63
CA ILE A 107 9.84 -8.83 3.04
C ILE A 107 10.31 -9.80 4.11
N HIS A 108 10.05 -11.08 3.87
CA HIS A 108 10.25 -12.20 4.78
C HIS A 108 10.91 -13.40 4.10
N CYS A 109 11.27 -14.40 4.90
CA CYS A 109 11.74 -15.72 4.47
C CYS A 109 11.02 -16.80 5.27
N ASP A 110 10.23 -17.63 4.60
CA ASP A 110 9.46 -18.72 5.20
C ASP A 110 10.37 -19.84 5.79
N ALA A 111 9.82 -20.64 6.66
CA ALA A 111 10.44 -21.84 7.20
C ALA A 111 9.44 -22.99 7.21
N HIS A 112 9.94 -24.21 7.05
CA HIS A 112 9.12 -25.42 7.12
C HIS A 112 9.96 -26.61 7.58
N ASN A 113 9.33 -27.57 8.25
CA ASN A 113 9.99 -28.79 8.73
C ASN A 113 10.32 -29.81 7.61
N SER A 114 9.74 -29.64 6.41
CA SER A 114 10.06 -30.46 5.23
C SER A 114 11.00 -29.70 4.29
N ASN A 115 11.41 -30.37 3.19
CA ASN A 115 12.17 -29.76 2.10
C ASN A 115 11.32 -28.82 1.21
N ALA A 116 10.43 -28.02 1.80
CA ALA A 116 9.65 -27.02 1.08
C ALA A 116 10.56 -25.99 0.40
N TYR A 117 10.18 -25.52 -0.80
CA TYR A 117 10.92 -24.54 -1.58
C TYR A 117 9.96 -23.66 -2.44
N GLY A 118 10.47 -22.55 -2.96
CA GLY A 118 9.73 -21.61 -3.80
C GLY A 118 9.32 -20.33 -3.05
N ALA A 119 8.90 -19.32 -3.80
CA ALA A 119 8.48 -18.04 -3.27
C ALA A 119 6.96 -17.88 -3.30
N GLY A 120 6.41 -17.12 -2.38
CA GLY A 120 4.99 -16.84 -2.27
C GLY A 120 4.72 -15.41 -1.82
N THR A 121 3.53 -14.90 -2.12
CA THR A 121 3.08 -13.61 -1.64
C THR A 121 1.78 -13.74 -0.87
N PHE A 122 1.57 -12.85 0.07
CA PHE A 122 0.37 -12.81 0.90
C PHE A 122 -0.24 -11.42 0.90
N VAL A 123 -1.55 -11.37 0.96
CA VAL A 123 -2.34 -10.19 1.27
C VAL A 123 -3.16 -10.44 2.53
N LEU A 124 -3.62 -9.38 3.19
CA LEU A 124 -4.47 -9.54 4.35
C LEU A 124 -5.81 -10.18 3.95
N GLY A 125 -6.28 -11.13 4.73
CA GLY A 125 -7.55 -11.81 4.52
C GLY A 125 -7.74 -12.96 5.47
N LEU A 126 -8.88 -13.65 5.35
CA LEU A 126 -9.14 -14.86 6.13
C LEU A 126 -8.17 -15.97 5.73
N HIS A 127 -7.80 -16.79 6.70
CA HIS A 127 -6.96 -17.96 6.45
C HIS A 127 -7.70 -18.96 5.55
N ALA A 128 -7.19 -19.19 4.34
CA ALA A 128 -7.79 -20.15 3.43
C ALA A 128 -7.62 -21.61 3.89
N ASN A 129 -6.63 -21.90 4.77
CA ASN A 129 -6.33 -23.22 5.31
C ASN A 129 -5.38 -23.10 6.52
N GLU A 130 -5.23 -24.23 7.23
CA GLU A 130 -4.37 -24.37 8.42
C GLU A 130 -2.93 -23.89 8.17
N ARG A 131 -2.36 -24.18 7.02
CA ARG A 131 -1.01 -23.74 6.70
C ARG A 131 -0.87 -22.21 6.66
N ASN A 132 -1.81 -21.52 6.03
CA ASN A 132 -1.79 -20.05 5.98
C ASN A 132 -1.93 -19.47 7.38
N PHE A 133 -2.76 -20.11 8.23
CA PHE A 133 -2.86 -19.75 9.64
C PHE A 133 -1.52 -19.91 10.36
N GLN A 134 -0.83 -21.03 10.19
CA GLN A 134 0.44 -21.28 10.87
C GLN A 134 1.54 -20.28 10.44
N VAL A 135 1.59 -19.86 9.17
CA VAL A 135 2.51 -18.83 8.72
C VAL A 135 2.17 -17.50 9.41
N ALA A 136 0.92 -17.04 9.33
CA ALA A 136 0.51 -15.78 9.95
C ALA A 136 0.68 -15.81 11.49
N LYS A 137 0.34 -16.91 12.15
CA LYS A 137 0.56 -17.11 13.59
C LYS A 137 2.02 -16.89 13.97
N LYS A 138 2.94 -17.44 13.19
CA LYS A 138 4.36 -17.34 13.43
C LYS A 138 4.85 -15.90 13.30
N GLU A 139 4.48 -15.22 12.21
CA GLU A 139 4.85 -13.83 11.97
C GLU A 139 4.20 -12.88 12.99
N ASN A 140 2.95 -13.13 13.37
CA ASN A 140 2.26 -12.34 14.38
C ASN A 140 2.80 -12.58 15.80
N SER A 141 3.45 -13.72 16.07
CA SER A 141 3.93 -14.06 17.42
C SER A 141 4.99 -13.07 17.95
N VAL A 142 5.57 -12.25 17.10
CA VAL A 142 6.51 -11.19 17.48
C VAL A 142 5.88 -10.18 18.43
N ILE A 143 4.55 -10.02 18.45
CA ILE A 143 3.87 -9.14 19.42
C ILE A 143 4.17 -9.52 20.86
N PHE A 144 4.42 -10.81 21.17
CA PHE A 144 4.78 -11.26 22.51
C PHE A 144 6.15 -10.76 22.99
N LEU A 145 6.96 -10.20 22.09
CA LEU A 145 8.20 -9.50 22.42
C LEU A 145 7.99 -8.01 22.74
N GLU A 146 6.77 -7.51 22.58
CA GLU A 146 6.42 -6.11 22.79
C GLU A 146 5.81 -5.89 24.18
N GLU A 147 6.11 -4.73 24.77
CA GLU A 147 5.45 -4.27 25.99
C GLU A 147 4.00 -3.84 25.64
N ASP A 148 3.07 -4.13 26.55
CA ASP A 148 1.65 -3.74 26.45
C ASP A 148 0.94 -4.23 25.17
N TYR A 149 1.38 -5.37 24.61
CA TYR A 149 0.86 -5.89 23.34
C TYR A 149 -0.67 -6.11 23.38
N VAL A 150 -1.24 -6.51 24.52
CA VAL A 150 -2.68 -6.76 24.66
C VAL A 150 -3.50 -5.49 24.38
N GLN A 151 -3.07 -4.34 24.93
CA GLN A 151 -3.74 -3.06 24.69
C GLN A 151 -3.45 -2.53 23.27
N LYS A 152 -2.21 -2.67 22.81
CA LYS A 152 -1.75 -2.18 21.51
C LYS A 152 -2.46 -2.87 20.34
N TYR A 153 -2.81 -4.14 20.49
CA TYR A 153 -3.45 -4.96 19.44
C TYR A 153 -4.89 -5.35 19.75
N ASP A 154 -5.60 -4.58 20.57
CA ASP A 154 -7.02 -4.77 20.88
C ASP A 154 -7.37 -6.19 21.34
N GLY A 155 -6.47 -6.83 22.12
CA GLY A 155 -6.64 -8.18 22.61
C GLY A 155 -6.50 -9.27 21.54
N PHE A 156 -5.91 -8.96 20.38
CA PHE A 156 -5.63 -9.96 19.35
C PHE A 156 -4.75 -11.08 19.89
N ASP A 157 -5.17 -12.32 19.68
CA ASP A 157 -4.40 -13.52 20.02
C ASP A 157 -3.94 -14.25 18.74
N PRO A 158 -2.62 -14.26 18.43
CA PRO A 158 -2.09 -15.01 17.29
C PRO A 158 -2.41 -16.51 17.31
N ASN A 159 -2.72 -17.08 18.47
CA ASN A 159 -3.05 -18.49 18.61
C ASN A 159 -4.52 -18.80 18.27
N ASN A 160 -5.38 -17.79 18.19
CA ASN A 160 -6.80 -17.95 17.89
C ASN A 160 -7.09 -17.57 16.43
N PRO A 161 -7.44 -18.54 15.56
CA PRO A 161 -7.82 -18.23 14.16
C PRO A 161 -8.97 -17.25 14.02
N GLU A 162 -9.91 -17.21 14.99
CA GLU A 162 -11.08 -16.34 14.94
C GLU A 162 -10.71 -14.87 15.20
N SER A 163 -9.58 -14.60 15.86
CA SER A 163 -9.06 -13.25 16.07
C SER A 163 -8.81 -12.49 14.75
N VAL A 164 -8.64 -13.22 13.65
CA VAL A 164 -8.40 -12.64 12.31
C VAL A 164 -9.66 -12.05 11.70
N ILE A 165 -10.85 -12.50 12.09
CA ILE A 165 -12.11 -12.04 11.47
C ILE A 165 -12.29 -10.52 11.65
N SER A 166 -11.97 -10.01 12.83
CA SER A 166 -12.04 -8.56 13.11
C SER A 166 -11.00 -7.74 12.32
N LEU A 167 -9.90 -8.39 11.89
CA LEU A 167 -8.82 -7.73 11.14
C LEU A 167 -9.22 -7.47 9.69
N VAL A 168 -9.93 -8.40 9.07
CA VAL A 168 -10.22 -8.39 7.62
C VAL A 168 -11.24 -7.32 7.25
N LEU A 169 -12.20 -7.04 8.12
CA LEU A 169 -13.24 -6.04 7.88
C LEU A 169 -12.70 -4.61 7.70
N MET A 170 -11.45 -4.34 8.12
CA MET A 170 -10.84 -3.01 8.02
C MET A 170 -10.07 -2.80 6.72
N GLN A 171 -9.74 -3.87 5.96
CA GLN A 171 -8.84 -3.82 4.80
C GLN A 171 -9.50 -4.17 3.45
N GLU A 172 -10.82 -4.37 3.45
CA GLU A 172 -11.55 -4.77 2.23
C GLU A 172 -11.34 -3.79 1.08
N GLU A 173 -11.12 -2.51 1.39
CA GLU A 173 -10.91 -1.44 0.39
C GLU A 173 -9.63 -1.59 -0.42
N TYR A 174 -8.53 -2.05 0.21
CA TYR A 174 -7.22 -2.15 -0.45
C TYR A 174 -6.91 -3.56 -0.96
N LEU A 175 -7.81 -4.52 -0.74
CA LEU A 175 -7.56 -5.93 -1.03
C LEU A 175 -7.30 -6.17 -2.52
N ASP A 176 -8.13 -5.63 -3.40
CA ASP A 176 -8.00 -5.84 -4.85
C ASP A 176 -6.68 -5.30 -5.37
N GLN A 177 -6.29 -4.08 -4.95
CA GLN A 177 -5.01 -3.48 -5.33
C GLN A 177 -3.83 -4.23 -4.72
N SER A 178 -3.97 -4.73 -3.50
CA SER A 178 -2.98 -5.60 -2.85
C SER A 178 -2.78 -6.91 -3.63
N ILE A 179 -3.87 -7.51 -4.12
CA ILE A 179 -3.84 -8.72 -4.96
C ILE A 179 -3.12 -8.43 -6.29
N VAL A 180 -3.36 -7.27 -6.92
CA VAL A 180 -2.65 -6.87 -8.15
C VAL A 180 -1.14 -6.76 -7.89
N ALA A 181 -0.73 -6.06 -6.82
CA ALA A 181 0.68 -5.94 -6.45
C ALA A 181 1.30 -7.30 -6.13
N ALA A 182 0.60 -8.14 -5.35
CA ALA A 182 1.05 -9.48 -4.98
C ALA A 182 1.21 -10.39 -6.21
N ASN A 183 0.29 -10.33 -7.18
CA ASN A 183 0.39 -11.11 -8.42
C ASN A 183 1.60 -10.68 -9.26
N LEU A 184 1.86 -9.39 -9.40
CA LEU A 184 3.03 -8.90 -10.14
C LEU A 184 4.34 -9.39 -9.52
N ILE A 185 4.46 -9.35 -8.19
CA ILE A 185 5.63 -9.85 -7.48
C ILE A 185 5.74 -11.38 -7.65
N GLN A 186 4.64 -12.12 -7.50
CA GLN A 186 4.59 -13.57 -7.65
C GLN A 186 4.97 -14.02 -9.07
N GLU A 187 4.45 -13.34 -10.08
CA GLU A 187 4.80 -13.58 -11.47
C GLU A 187 6.27 -13.28 -11.76
N SER A 188 6.81 -12.21 -11.22
CA SER A 188 8.23 -11.85 -11.37
C SER A 188 9.14 -12.95 -10.80
N PHE A 189 8.82 -13.51 -9.64
CA PHE A 189 9.57 -14.65 -9.09
C PHE A 189 9.53 -15.88 -9.98
N THR A 190 8.39 -16.16 -10.57
CA THR A 190 8.18 -17.35 -11.40
C THR A 190 8.83 -17.19 -12.78
N LYS A 191 8.58 -16.07 -13.45
CA LYS A 191 9.01 -15.84 -14.84
C LYS A 191 10.49 -15.46 -14.92
N ASN A 192 10.99 -14.62 -14.01
CA ASN A 192 12.33 -14.06 -14.10
C ASN A 192 13.37 -14.89 -13.32
N LEU A 193 12.97 -15.55 -12.24
CA LEU A 193 13.88 -16.32 -11.38
C LEU A 193 13.61 -17.82 -11.40
N ASN A 194 12.63 -18.28 -12.18
CA ASN A 194 12.22 -19.68 -12.26
C ASN A 194 11.96 -20.31 -10.88
N ARG A 195 11.43 -19.49 -9.94
CA ARG A 195 11.08 -19.97 -8.60
C ARG A 195 9.81 -20.82 -8.67
N LYS A 196 9.73 -21.86 -7.85
CA LYS A 196 8.48 -22.59 -7.69
C LYS A 196 7.38 -21.62 -7.21
N ASN A 197 6.31 -21.53 -7.99
CA ASN A 197 5.17 -20.69 -7.67
C ASN A 197 4.42 -21.22 -6.44
N ARG A 198 4.41 -20.44 -5.35
CA ARG A 198 3.64 -20.75 -4.13
C ARG A 198 2.31 -20.00 -4.09
N THR A 199 1.97 -19.30 -5.15
CA THR A 199 0.76 -18.49 -5.39
C THR A 199 0.61 -17.28 -4.45
N VAL A 200 -0.33 -16.42 -4.80
CA VAL A 200 -0.85 -15.38 -3.90
C VAL A 200 -1.85 -16.03 -2.94
N LYS A 201 -1.78 -15.68 -1.67
CA LYS A 201 -2.61 -16.24 -0.59
C LYS A 201 -3.15 -15.13 0.30
N GLN A 202 -4.18 -15.47 1.06
CA GLN A 202 -4.72 -14.62 2.11
C GLN A 202 -4.40 -15.21 3.48
N ALA A 203 -3.99 -14.32 4.41
CA ALA A 203 -3.82 -14.68 5.81
C ALA A 203 -3.85 -13.42 6.70
N GLY A 204 -4.10 -13.60 7.99
CA GLY A 204 -4.30 -12.51 8.95
C GLY A 204 -2.99 -11.97 9.52
N PHE A 205 -2.21 -11.28 8.73
CA PHE A 205 -0.97 -10.64 9.19
C PHE A 205 -1.26 -9.29 9.88
N ILE A 206 -0.84 -9.13 11.12
CA ILE A 206 -0.99 -7.88 11.87
C ILE A 206 -0.24 -6.72 11.18
N VAL A 207 0.94 -6.97 10.63
CA VAL A 207 1.73 -5.93 9.97
C VAL A 207 1.00 -5.31 8.78
N LEU A 208 0.09 -6.05 8.14
CA LEU A 208 -0.75 -5.56 7.05
C LEU A 208 -2.08 -4.96 7.54
N LYS A 209 -2.55 -5.31 8.75
CA LYS A 209 -3.85 -4.86 9.29
C LYS A 209 -3.96 -3.36 9.41
N TYR A 210 -2.92 -2.73 9.93
CA TYR A 210 -2.96 -1.32 10.32
C TYR A 210 -2.46 -0.38 9.22
N THR A 211 -2.17 -0.90 8.02
CA THR A 211 -1.79 -0.08 6.86
C THR A 211 -3.05 0.46 6.15
N TYR A 212 -3.00 1.70 5.66
CA TYR A 212 -4.10 2.36 4.95
C TYR A 212 -3.75 2.57 3.47
N MET A 213 -3.16 1.54 2.87
CA MET A 213 -2.79 1.47 1.46
C MET A 213 -2.72 0.02 1.02
N PRO A 214 -2.63 -0.27 -0.29
CA PRO A 214 -2.30 -1.61 -0.80
C PRO A 214 -1.07 -2.17 -0.13
N SER A 215 -1.16 -3.42 0.37
CA SER A 215 -0.14 -4.00 1.24
C SER A 215 0.08 -5.48 0.94
N VAL A 216 1.33 -5.88 0.84
CA VAL A 216 1.71 -7.27 0.57
C VAL A 216 2.82 -7.72 1.51
N LEU A 217 2.78 -9.01 1.88
CA LEU A 217 3.88 -9.70 2.55
C LEU A 217 4.48 -10.71 1.58
N VAL A 218 5.79 -10.64 1.42
CA VAL A 218 6.56 -11.42 0.45
C VAL A 218 7.39 -12.46 1.18
N GLU A 219 7.13 -13.74 0.91
CA GLU A 219 7.96 -14.86 1.35
C GLU A 219 8.94 -15.22 0.23
N THR A 220 10.18 -14.80 0.38
CA THR A 220 11.20 -14.91 -0.68
C THR A 220 11.68 -16.34 -0.90
N GLY A 221 11.42 -17.25 0.04
CA GLY A 221 11.76 -18.67 -0.02
C GLY A 221 11.93 -19.28 1.37
N PHE A 222 12.29 -20.55 1.42
CA PHE A 222 12.36 -21.32 2.67
C PHE A 222 13.79 -21.37 3.22
N LEU A 223 14.04 -20.63 4.29
CA LEU A 223 15.36 -20.56 4.93
C LEU A 223 15.83 -21.90 5.47
N THR A 224 14.91 -22.77 5.89
CA THR A 224 15.20 -24.12 6.40
C THR A 224 15.58 -25.13 5.32
N ASN A 225 15.22 -24.88 4.06
CA ASN A 225 15.70 -25.68 2.93
C ASN A 225 17.17 -25.35 2.65
N LYS A 226 18.05 -26.36 2.65
CA LYS A 226 19.50 -26.17 2.52
C LYS A 226 19.91 -25.41 1.25
N THR A 227 19.29 -25.72 0.11
CA THR A 227 19.59 -25.08 -1.18
C THR A 227 19.05 -23.66 -1.23
N GLU A 228 17.79 -23.45 -0.81
CA GLU A 228 17.18 -22.11 -0.79
C GLU A 228 17.82 -21.20 0.25
N GLY A 229 18.07 -21.69 1.47
CA GLY A 229 18.74 -20.92 2.49
C GLY A 229 20.12 -20.43 2.03
N LYS A 230 20.91 -21.31 1.37
CA LYS A 230 22.19 -20.92 0.77
C LYS A 230 22.02 -19.85 -0.32
N TYR A 231 21.00 -20.00 -1.19
CA TYR A 231 20.71 -19.03 -2.24
C TYR A 231 20.30 -17.69 -1.64
N LEU A 232 19.31 -17.65 -0.73
CA LEU A 232 18.81 -16.44 -0.09
C LEU A 232 19.89 -15.70 0.73
N ASN A 233 20.83 -16.43 1.34
CA ASN A 233 21.95 -15.84 2.07
C ASN A 233 23.09 -15.40 1.15
N SER A 234 23.09 -15.75 -0.14
CA SER A 234 24.14 -15.36 -1.06
C SER A 234 23.89 -13.94 -1.63
N LYS A 235 24.98 -13.23 -1.94
CA LYS A 235 24.90 -11.93 -2.61
C LYS A 235 24.11 -12.00 -3.93
N LYS A 236 24.34 -13.09 -4.71
CA LYS A 236 23.62 -13.35 -5.94
C LYS A 236 22.12 -13.47 -5.71
N GLY A 237 21.71 -14.35 -4.79
CA GLY A 237 20.28 -14.57 -4.50
C GLY A 237 19.58 -13.31 -3.99
N GLN A 238 20.22 -12.56 -3.09
CA GLN A 238 19.67 -11.29 -2.58
C GLN A 238 19.53 -10.27 -3.70
N THR A 239 20.52 -10.15 -4.60
CA THR A 239 20.44 -9.23 -5.74
C THR A 239 19.33 -9.64 -6.72
N GLU A 240 19.21 -10.92 -7.04
CA GLU A 240 18.17 -11.44 -7.93
C GLU A 240 16.76 -11.23 -7.34
N MET A 241 16.56 -11.52 -6.06
CA MET A 241 15.29 -11.28 -5.36
C MET A 241 14.95 -9.78 -5.31
N SER A 242 15.95 -8.93 -5.02
CA SER A 242 15.76 -7.48 -5.01
C SER A 242 15.36 -6.93 -6.37
N ASN A 243 16.01 -7.36 -7.46
CA ASN A 243 15.64 -6.96 -8.82
C ASN A 243 14.21 -7.39 -9.17
N SER A 244 13.86 -8.62 -8.80
CA SER A 244 12.53 -9.19 -9.10
C SER A 244 11.41 -8.40 -8.39
N ILE A 245 11.59 -8.09 -7.11
CA ILE A 245 10.62 -7.31 -6.33
C ILE A 245 10.56 -5.86 -6.85
N ALA A 246 11.71 -5.23 -7.08
CA ALA A 246 11.75 -3.84 -7.55
C ALA A 246 11.08 -3.67 -8.93
N ASN A 247 11.33 -4.57 -9.87
CA ASN A 247 10.69 -4.54 -11.19
C ASN A 247 9.17 -4.68 -11.06
N ALA A 248 8.69 -5.60 -10.23
CA ALA A 248 7.26 -5.78 -10.00
C ALA A 248 6.61 -4.53 -9.36
N ILE A 249 7.31 -3.83 -8.46
CA ILE A 249 6.83 -2.55 -7.88
C ILE A 249 6.77 -1.47 -8.97
N ILE A 250 7.75 -1.39 -9.86
CA ILE A 250 7.74 -0.45 -10.99
C ILE A 250 6.57 -0.76 -11.93
N ASP A 251 6.32 -2.03 -12.23
CA ASP A 251 5.19 -2.47 -13.05
C ASP A 251 3.85 -2.12 -12.37
N TYR A 252 3.75 -2.31 -11.06
CA TYR A 252 2.59 -1.92 -10.28
C TYR A 252 2.35 -0.40 -10.34
N LYS A 253 3.39 0.41 -10.10
CA LYS A 253 3.32 1.87 -10.22
C LYS A 253 2.82 2.29 -11.61
N ASN A 254 3.36 1.68 -12.67
CA ASN A 254 3.00 2.03 -14.04
C ASN A 254 1.54 1.64 -14.35
N LYS A 255 1.08 0.48 -13.88
CA LYS A 255 -0.33 0.07 -13.99
C LYS A 255 -1.26 1.02 -13.22
N ALA A 256 -0.94 1.33 -11.98
CA ALA A 256 -1.71 2.29 -11.20
C ALA A 256 -1.80 3.64 -11.93
N LYS A 257 -0.67 4.12 -12.49
CA LYS A 257 -0.64 5.38 -13.23
C LYS A 257 -1.39 5.30 -14.57
N SER A 258 -1.32 4.21 -15.33
CA SER A 258 -2.06 4.05 -16.59
C SER A 258 -3.57 4.00 -16.34
N THR A 259 -4.00 3.31 -15.31
CA THR A 259 -5.40 3.31 -14.88
C THR A 259 -5.87 4.73 -14.56
N TYR A 260 -5.05 5.54 -13.85
CA TYR A 260 -5.34 6.95 -13.62
C TYR A 260 -5.34 7.79 -14.90
N THR A 261 -4.45 7.50 -15.87
CA THR A 261 -4.33 8.27 -17.13
C THR A 261 -5.43 7.86 -18.11
N GLU A 262 -5.77 6.60 -18.22
CA GLU A 262 -6.87 6.10 -19.06
C GLU A 262 -8.22 6.59 -18.58
N LEU A 263 -8.44 6.63 -17.26
CA LEU A 263 -9.62 7.27 -16.65
C LEU A 263 -9.62 8.81 -16.84
N GLY A 264 -8.44 9.44 -16.98
CA GLY A 264 -8.31 10.89 -17.21
C GLY A 264 -8.33 11.32 -18.69
N SER A 265 -7.90 10.47 -19.63
CA SER A 265 -7.80 10.77 -21.06
C SER A 265 -8.94 10.23 -21.93
N GLY A 266 -9.75 9.32 -21.39
CA GLY A 266 -10.86 8.65 -22.08
C GLY A 266 -12.17 9.45 -22.16
N TYR A 267 -12.22 10.69 -21.65
CA TYR A 267 -13.41 11.55 -21.81
C TYR A 267 -13.33 12.45 -23.05
N SER A 268 -13.25 11.85 -24.23
CA SER A 268 -13.88 12.44 -25.41
C SER A 268 -15.34 12.00 -25.40
N GLN A 269 -16.24 12.96 -25.44
CA GLN A 269 -17.69 12.83 -25.42
C GLN A 269 -18.18 11.70 -26.33
N GLU A 270 -18.53 10.57 -25.73
CA GLU A 270 -19.64 9.74 -26.21
C GLU A 270 -20.53 9.45 -25.02
N GLU A 271 -21.76 9.96 -25.11
CA GLU A 271 -22.85 9.74 -24.18
C GLU A 271 -23.21 8.26 -24.15
N ASN A 272 -22.65 7.52 -23.18
CA ASN A 272 -23.26 6.28 -22.71
C ASN A 272 -23.36 6.34 -21.18
N SER A 273 -24.53 6.68 -20.70
CA SER A 273 -24.89 6.98 -19.34
C SER A 273 -24.84 5.78 -18.42
N TYR A 274 -23.68 5.40 -17.96
CA TYR A 274 -23.58 4.65 -16.70
C TYR A 274 -23.21 5.66 -15.59
N ASN A 275 -24.20 5.98 -14.76
CA ASN A 275 -24.14 7.01 -13.71
C ASN A 275 -23.25 6.51 -12.54
N THR A 276 -21.95 6.27 -12.82
CA THR A 276 -20.95 5.88 -11.83
C THR A 276 -20.29 7.14 -11.27
N TYR A 277 -20.23 7.25 -9.94
CA TYR A 277 -19.59 8.37 -9.26
C TYR A 277 -18.94 7.91 -7.95
N PHE A 278 -18.03 8.71 -7.43
CA PHE A 278 -17.26 8.45 -6.22
C PHE A 278 -17.61 9.46 -5.14
N LYS A 279 -17.51 9.04 -3.89
CA LYS A 279 -17.58 9.88 -2.70
C LYS A 279 -16.51 9.46 -1.71
N VAL A 280 -16.15 10.35 -0.78
CA VAL A 280 -15.27 10.01 0.33
C VAL A 280 -16.12 9.69 1.56
N GLN A 281 -16.16 8.44 2.00
CA GLN A 281 -16.77 8.09 3.27
C GLN A 281 -15.84 8.55 4.40
N ILE A 282 -16.34 9.41 5.30
CA ILE A 282 -15.54 10.05 6.36
C ILE A 282 -15.92 9.58 7.76
N ALA A 283 -17.11 9.01 7.94
CA ALA A 283 -17.56 8.53 9.24
C ALA A 283 -18.75 7.58 9.09
N SER A 284 -18.99 6.79 10.13
CA SER A 284 -20.25 6.06 10.34
C SER A 284 -20.67 6.13 11.79
N GLY A 285 -21.98 6.03 12.07
CA GLY A 285 -22.49 6.08 13.43
C GLY A 285 -23.96 5.73 13.51
N ARG A 286 -24.44 5.37 14.72
CA ARG A 286 -25.86 5.03 14.95
C ARG A 286 -26.77 6.25 15.10
N ARG A 287 -26.20 7.41 15.42
CA ARG A 287 -26.95 8.67 15.59
C ARG A 287 -26.85 9.50 14.32
N LEU A 288 -27.98 10.02 13.85
CA LEU A 288 -27.99 10.99 12.76
C LEU A 288 -27.40 12.32 13.25
N LEU A 289 -26.39 12.83 12.54
CA LEU A 289 -25.79 14.14 12.77
C LEU A 289 -26.23 15.10 11.66
N ASP A 290 -26.44 16.38 12.03
CA ASP A 290 -26.67 17.44 11.04
C ASP A 290 -25.44 17.59 10.14
N LEU A 291 -25.67 17.72 8.82
CA LEU A 291 -24.63 17.90 7.81
C LEU A 291 -24.04 19.32 7.85
N LYS A 292 -23.57 19.72 9.03
CA LYS A 292 -22.97 21.04 9.25
C LYS A 292 -21.45 20.90 9.42
N PRO A 293 -20.66 21.84 8.88
CA PRO A 293 -19.19 21.77 8.95
C PRO A 293 -18.64 21.56 10.35
N TYR A 294 -19.27 22.11 11.38
CA TYR A 294 -18.82 21.97 12.77
C TYR A 294 -18.91 20.53 13.29
N ASN A 295 -19.79 19.67 12.74
CA ASN A 295 -19.86 18.24 13.06
C ASN A 295 -18.82 17.43 12.29
N PHE A 296 -18.22 18.00 11.24
CA PHE A 296 -17.33 17.29 10.31
C PHE A 296 -16.02 18.06 10.07
N LYS A 297 -15.45 18.63 11.14
CA LYS A 297 -14.11 19.27 11.14
C LYS A 297 -13.93 20.33 10.05
N GLY A 298 -14.99 21.05 9.69
CA GLY A 298 -14.96 22.11 8.68
C GLY A 298 -15.19 21.64 7.25
N LEU A 299 -15.40 20.36 6.99
CA LEU A 299 -15.75 19.87 5.65
C LEU A 299 -17.15 20.32 5.25
N ASN A 300 -17.29 20.73 3.99
CA ASN A 300 -18.55 21.08 3.32
C ASN A 300 -18.95 19.99 2.33
N GLN A 301 -20.05 20.17 1.57
CA GLN A 301 -20.52 19.20 0.57
C GLN A 301 -20.72 17.78 1.13
N LEU A 302 -21.41 17.74 2.27
CA LEU A 302 -21.65 16.52 3.02
C LEU A 302 -22.94 15.84 2.57
N SER A 303 -22.97 14.52 2.65
CA SER A 303 -24.17 13.70 2.45
C SER A 303 -24.15 12.50 3.39
N TYR A 304 -25.28 11.83 3.59
CA TYR A 304 -25.34 10.58 4.31
C TYR A 304 -26.20 9.54 3.61
N ILE A 305 -25.99 8.28 3.95
CA ILE A 305 -26.85 7.17 3.59
C ILE A 305 -27.17 6.37 4.85
N LYS A 306 -28.45 6.04 5.05
CA LYS A 306 -28.87 5.13 6.10
C LYS A 306 -28.59 3.69 5.68
N SER A 307 -27.86 2.93 6.49
CA SER A 307 -27.49 1.55 6.27
C SER A 307 -27.87 0.72 7.51
N GLY A 308 -28.99 0.04 7.46
CA GLY A 308 -29.54 -0.66 8.62
C GLY A 308 -29.77 0.29 9.79
N ASN A 309 -29.13 0.03 10.94
CA ASN A 309 -29.21 0.85 12.15
C ASN A 309 -28.12 1.92 12.26
N SER A 310 -27.39 2.19 11.17
CA SER A 310 -26.31 3.17 11.13
C SER A 310 -26.46 4.16 9.98
N TYR A 311 -25.75 5.27 10.08
CA TYR A 311 -25.61 6.30 9.05
C TYR A 311 -24.17 6.36 8.63
N LYS A 312 -23.92 6.31 7.30
CA LYS A 312 -22.60 6.54 6.70
C LYS A 312 -22.57 7.95 6.17
N TYR A 313 -21.52 8.71 6.51
CA TYR A 313 -21.35 10.11 6.11
C TYR A 313 -20.28 10.21 5.02
N PHE A 314 -20.59 11.00 4.01
CA PHE A 314 -19.74 11.16 2.83
C PHE A 314 -19.44 12.64 2.60
N TYR A 315 -18.22 12.89 2.14
CA TYR A 315 -17.69 14.17 1.73
C TYR A 315 -17.49 14.19 0.23
N GLU A 316 -17.92 15.25 -0.43
CA GLU A 316 -17.87 15.49 -1.86
C GLU A 316 -18.55 14.38 -2.71
N ARG A 317 -18.72 14.68 -3.99
CA ARG A 317 -19.13 13.72 -5.03
C ARG A 317 -18.43 14.10 -6.31
N THR A 318 -17.89 13.13 -7.02
CA THR A 318 -17.25 13.35 -8.32
C THR A 318 -17.39 12.10 -9.20
N GLU A 319 -17.37 12.29 -10.50
CA GLU A 319 -17.30 11.19 -11.47
C GLU A 319 -15.84 10.83 -11.80
N LYS A 320 -14.88 11.64 -11.31
CA LYS A 320 -13.45 11.45 -11.53
C LYS A 320 -12.80 10.83 -10.29
N LEU A 321 -12.21 9.67 -10.46
CA LEU A 321 -11.59 8.93 -9.36
C LEU A 321 -10.37 9.68 -8.77
N ASP A 322 -9.57 10.31 -9.62
CA ASP A 322 -8.41 11.12 -9.21
C ASP A 322 -8.84 12.28 -8.29
N LEU A 323 -9.94 12.96 -8.62
CA LEU A 323 -10.50 14.01 -7.80
C LEU A 323 -11.06 13.47 -6.48
N ALA A 324 -11.63 12.25 -6.48
CA ALA A 324 -12.05 11.59 -5.26
C ALA A 324 -10.87 11.35 -4.29
N TYR A 325 -9.71 10.96 -4.83
CA TYR A 325 -8.49 10.80 -4.01
C TYR A 325 -7.94 12.15 -3.49
N GLN A 326 -8.08 13.24 -4.23
CA GLN A 326 -7.75 14.56 -3.70
C GLN A 326 -8.68 14.96 -2.54
N PHE A 327 -9.97 14.65 -2.65
CA PHE A 327 -10.94 14.86 -1.57
C PHE A 327 -10.62 13.96 -0.37
N LEU A 328 -10.21 12.70 -0.60
CA LEU A 328 -9.75 11.81 0.46
C LEU A 328 -8.55 12.40 1.21
N LYS A 329 -7.55 12.89 0.50
CA LYS A 329 -6.38 13.55 1.09
C LYS A 329 -6.80 14.73 1.97
N LYS A 330 -7.71 15.57 1.48
CA LYS A 330 -8.25 16.71 2.23
C LYS A 330 -8.99 16.24 3.50
N ALA A 331 -9.83 15.21 3.41
CA ALA A 331 -10.54 14.66 4.56
C ALA A 331 -9.56 14.10 5.62
N LYS A 332 -8.52 13.35 5.19
CA LYS A 332 -7.48 12.84 6.10
C LYS A 332 -6.69 13.97 6.78
N ASN A 333 -6.35 15.02 6.05
CA ASN A 333 -5.62 16.18 6.59
C ASN A 333 -6.38 16.94 7.67
N VAL A 334 -7.71 17.00 7.60
CA VAL A 334 -8.53 17.59 8.67
C VAL A 334 -8.87 16.60 9.78
N GLY A 335 -8.31 15.38 9.73
CA GLY A 335 -8.34 14.42 10.83
C GLY A 335 -9.43 13.34 10.74
N PHE A 336 -9.95 13.03 9.55
CA PHE A 336 -10.71 11.81 9.27
C PHE A 336 -9.77 10.72 8.76
N LYS A 337 -8.96 10.17 9.67
CA LYS A 337 -7.88 9.23 9.32
C LYS A 337 -8.38 7.97 8.62
N ASP A 338 -9.59 7.52 8.97
CA ASP A 338 -10.24 6.31 8.43
C ASP A 338 -11.13 6.62 7.20
N ALA A 339 -10.99 7.82 6.61
CA ALA A 339 -11.73 8.18 5.42
C ALA A 339 -11.29 7.34 4.23
N LEU A 340 -12.24 6.99 3.35
CA LEU A 340 -12.02 6.10 2.20
C LEU A 340 -12.86 6.55 0.98
N VAL A 341 -12.37 6.29 -0.22
CA VAL A 341 -13.12 6.50 -1.46
C VAL A 341 -14.07 5.32 -1.66
N VAL A 342 -15.32 5.59 -1.98
CA VAL A 342 -16.35 4.59 -2.31
C VAL A 342 -16.98 4.91 -3.65
N ALA A 343 -17.29 3.87 -4.42
CA ALA A 343 -17.95 3.99 -5.70
C ALA A 343 -19.46 3.77 -5.59
N PHE A 344 -20.20 4.47 -6.42
CA PHE A 344 -21.65 4.32 -6.58
C PHE A 344 -22.00 4.15 -8.04
N LYS A 345 -22.97 3.29 -8.32
CA LYS A 345 -23.58 3.15 -9.65
C LYS A 345 -25.09 3.22 -9.50
N ASN A 346 -25.72 4.14 -10.23
CA ASN A 346 -27.17 4.35 -10.15
C ASN A 346 -27.69 4.55 -8.71
N GLY A 347 -26.91 5.27 -7.87
CA GLY A 347 -27.25 5.56 -6.48
C GLY A 347 -26.98 4.43 -5.47
N LYS A 348 -26.55 3.24 -5.90
CA LYS A 348 -26.18 2.12 -5.03
C LYS A 348 -24.65 2.06 -4.89
N GLN A 349 -24.17 1.87 -3.67
CA GLN A 349 -22.76 1.62 -3.43
C GLN A 349 -22.37 0.29 -4.08
N ILE A 350 -21.27 0.30 -4.83
CA ILE A 350 -20.67 -0.87 -5.48
C ILE A 350 -19.24 -1.04 -4.99
N SER A 351 -18.68 -2.23 -5.20
CA SER A 351 -17.26 -2.45 -4.93
C SER A 351 -16.40 -1.67 -5.95
N MET A 352 -15.20 -1.26 -5.55
CA MET A 352 -14.26 -0.63 -6.49
C MET A 352 -13.88 -1.61 -7.62
N SER A 353 -13.83 -2.91 -7.35
CA SER A 353 -13.60 -3.96 -8.35
C SER A 353 -14.67 -3.96 -9.45
N GLU A 354 -15.94 -3.70 -9.14
CA GLU A 354 -17.00 -3.60 -10.15
C GLU A 354 -16.84 -2.39 -11.08
N VAL A 355 -16.17 -1.34 -10.62
CA VAL A 355 -15.82 -0.19 -11.48
C VAL A 355 -14.81 -0.60 -12.54
N PHE A 356 -13.84 -1.46 -12.18
CA PHE A 356 -12.72 -1.86 -13.03
C PHE A 356 -12.95 -3.12 -13.88
N LEU A 357 -13.94 -3.98 -13.52
CA LEU A 357 -14.19 -5.24 -14.24
C LEU A 357 -15.03 -5.11 -15.53
N LYS A 358 -15.60 -3.95 -15.83
CA LYS A 358 -16.47 -3.74 -17.00
C LYS A 358 -15.76 -3.18 -18.23
N GLU A 359 -14.48 -2.97 -18.23
CA GLU A 359 -13.73 -2.48 -19.40
C GLU A 359 -13.07 -3.60 -20.24
N ASN A 360 -13.36 -4.89 -19.95
CA ASN A 360 -12.80 -6.05 -20.66
C ASN A 360 -13.83 -6.94 -21.38
N ASP A 361 -15.04 -6.42 -21.68
CA ASP A 361 -16.01 -7.12 -22.55
C ASP A 361 -16.21 -6.34 -23.87
#